data_06f116047fe6f35fe1ebe27f78190611
#
_entry.id   06f116047fe6f35fe1ebe27f78190611
#
_cell.length_a   1.000
_cell.length_b   1.000
_cell.length_c   1.000
_cell.angle_alpha   90.00
_cell.angle_beta   90.00
_cell.angle_gamma   90.00
#
_symmetry.space_group_name_H-M   'P 1'
#
loop_
_entity.id
_entity.type
_entity.pdbx_description
1 polymer ?
#
loop_
_entity_poly.entity_id
_entity_poly.type
_entity_poly.pdbx_seq_one_letter_code
_entity_poly.pdbx_strand_id
1 'polypeptide(L)'
;GLITKGDLTVSISTGGTCPAAAACLRERIENAIPDGTEDVLEWAHQNRERLKKHRVLKQAVTKAFSLNRPLTEEEIGAIIGNL
;
A
#
# COMPACT_ATOMS: atom_id res chain seq x y z
N GLY A 1 -8.15 -0.51 18.21
CA GLY A 1 -8.36 -1.51 17.21
C GLY A 1 -7.29 -1.59 16.15
N LEU A 2 -7.12 -2.79 15.64
CA LEU A 2 -6.16 -3.06 14.57
C LEU A 2 -6.91 -3.49 13.32
N ILE A 3 -6.42 -2.99 12.18
CA ILE A 3 -6.80 -3.48 10.86
C ILE A 3 -5.58 -4.20 10.31
N THR A 4 -5.74 -5.45 9.91
CA THR A 4 -4.65 -6.24 9.34
C THR A 4 -5.08 -6.78 7.97
N LYS A 5 -4.29 -6.45 6.93
CA LYS A 5 -4.48 -6.95 5.57
C LYS A 5 -3.11 -7.31 5.00
N GLY A 6 -2.78 -8.61 5.02
CA GLY A 6 -1.44 -9.06 4.67
C GLY A 6 -0.40 -8.40 5.58
N ASP A 7 0.57 -7.73 4.99
CA ASP A 7 1.63 -7.03 5.74
C ASP A 7 1.22 -5.63 6.21
N LEU A 8 0.02 -5.16 5.81
CA LEU A 8 -0.47 -3.86 6.24
C LEU A 8 -1.12 -3.98 7.63
N THR A 9 -0.67 -3.14 8.54
CA THR A 9 -1.31 -3.00 9.85
C THR A 9 -1.62 -1.54 10.09
N VAL A 10 -2.87 -1.25 10.44
CA VAL A 10 -3.31 0.10 10.80
C VAL A 10 -3.83 0.07 12.23
N SER A 11 -3.30 0.96 13.06
CA SER A 11 -3.66 1.08 14.46
C SER A 11 -4.48 2.35 14.67
N ILE A 12 -5.62 2.23 15.37
CA ILE A 12 -6.52 3.35 15.62
C ILE A 12 -6.73 3.48 17.13
N SER A 13 -6.49 4.68 17.64
CA SER A 13 -6.68 4.99 19.05
C SER A 13 -7.31 6.36 19.22
N THR A 14 -8.23 6.49 20.18
CA THR A 14 -8.83 7.77 20.57
C THR A 14 -8.33 8.23 21.94
N GLY A 15 -7.19 7.65 22.40
CA GLY A 15 -6.67 7.95 23.75
C GLY A 15 -7.54 7.42 24.87
N GLY A 16 -8.39 6.41 24.58
CA GLY A 16 -9.30 5.83 25.56
C GLY A 16 -10.54 6.67 25.81
N THR A 17 -10.74 7.78 25.08
CA THR A 17 -11.83 8.72 25.33
C THR A 17 -13.17 8.25 24.79
N CYS A 18 -13.17 7.50 23.67
CA CYS A 18 -14.40 7.04 23.04
C CYS A 18 -14.19 5.77 22.22
N PRO A 19 -14.36 4.59 22.82
CA PRO A 19 -14.24 3.32 22.10
C PRO A 19 -15.19 3.19 20.91
N ALA A 20 -16.40 3.76 21.00
CA ALA A 20 -17.37 3.73 19.90
C ALA A 20 -16.88 4.52 18.70
N ALA A 21 -16.22 5.66 18.91
CA ALA A 21 -15.63 6.45 17.84
C ALA A 21 -14.46 5.70 17.17
N ALA A 22 -13.63 5.05 17.96
CA ALA A 22 -12.53 4.24 17.42
C ALA A 22 -13.06 3.09 16.54
N ALA A 23 -14.12 2.42 16.97
CA ALA A 23 -14.74 1.35 16.19
C ALA A 23 -15.32 1.85 14.87
N CYS A 24 -16.00 3.00 14.91
CA CYS A 24 -16.57 3.64 13.72
C CYS A 24 -15.47 4.03 12.72
N LEU A 25 -14.40 4.65 13.20
CA LEU A 25 -13.26 5.05 12.37
C LEU A 25 -12.53 3.84 11.79
N ARG A 26 -12.36 2.81 12.58
CA ARG A 26 -11.76 1.54 12.12
C ARG A 26 -12.51 1.01 10.91
N GLU A 27 -13.85 0.93 11.00
CA GLU A 27 -14.68 0.42 9.90
C GLU A 27 -14.54 1.28 8.65
N ARG A 28 -14.57 2.60 8.80
CA ARG A 28 -14.40 3.53 7.67
C ARG A 28 -13.03 3.38 7.01
N ILE A 29 -11.98 3.28 7.81
CA ILE A 29 -10.62 3.12 7.27
C ILE A 29 -10.45 1.76 6.60
N GLU A 30 -10.98 0.70 7.20
CA GLU A 30 -10.93 -0.64 6.60
C GLU A 30 -11.63 -0.66 5.24
N ASN A 31 -12.80 -0.02 5.13
CA ASN A 31 -13.54 0.05 3.88
C ASN A 31 -12.86 0.96 2.84
N ALA A 32 -12.01 1.89 3.28
CA ALA A 32 -11.27 2.79 2.39
C ALA A 32 -10.01 2.14 1.80
N ILE A 33 -9.56 1.01 2.35
CA ILE A 33 -8.40 0.30 1.82
C ILE A 33 -8.84 -0.44 0.55
N PRO A 34 -8.30 -0.09 -0.63
CA PRO A 34 -8.73 -0.71 -1.88
C PRO A 34 -8.42 -2.20 -1.96
N ASP A 35 -9.22 -2.92 -2.71
CA ASP A 35 -8.88 -4.28 -3.12
C ASP A 35 -7.57 -4.23 -3.91
N GLY A 36 -6.73 -5.25 -3.74
CA GLY A 36 -5.42 -5.29 -4.39
C GLY A 36 -4.29 -4.69 -3.58
N THR A 37 -4.59 -3.98 -2.47
CA THR A 37 -3.55 -3.38 -1.61
C THR A 37 -2.54 -4.42 -1.11
N GLU A 38 -3.00 -5.59 -0.70
CA GLU A 38 -2.11 -6.67 -0.23
C GLU A 38 -1.17 -7.14 -1.32
N ASP A 39 -1.68 -7.30 -2.55
CA ASP A 39 -0.89 -7.74 -3.69
C ASP A 39 0.17 -6.71 -4.07
N VAL A 40 -0.18 -5.43 -4.01
CA VAL A 40 0.78 -4.34 -4.27
C VAL A 40 1.88 -4.33 -3.23
N LEU A 41 1.54 -4.49 -1.94
CA LEU A 41 2.53 -4.55 -0.86
C LEU A 41 3.50 -5.71 -1.04
N GLU A 42 3.00 -6.90 -1.33
CA GLU A 42 3.83 -8.07 -1.56
C GLU A 42 4.75 -7.87 -2.76
N TRP A 43 4.21 -7.38 -3.87
CA TRP A 43 4.98 -7.06 -5.05
C TRP A 43 6.06 -6.01 -4.78
N ALA A 44 5.73 -4.94 -4.06
CA ALA A 44 6.66 -3.88 -3.71
C ALA A 44 7.80 -4.42 -2.84
N HIS A 45 7.49 -5.28 -1.89
CA HIS A 45 8.49 -5.93 -1.04
C HIS A 45 9.44 -6.79 -1.87
N GLN A 46 8.90 -7.60 -2.77
CA GLN A 46 9.69 -8.49 -3.63
C GLN A 46 10.59 -7.74 -4.61
N ASN A 47 10.16 -6.56 -5.05
CA ASN A 47 10.88 -5.76 -6.06
C ASN A 47 11.63 -4.56 -5.48
N ARG A 48 11.63 -4.41 -4.14
CA ARG A 48 12.17 -3.23 -3.47
C ARG A 48 13.62 -2.93 -3.86
N GLU A 49 14.48 -3.92 -3.78
CA GLU A 49 15.91 -3.74 -4.07
C GLU A 49 16.15 -3.37 -5.53
N ARG A 50 15.47 -4.04 -6.46
CA ARG A 50 15.55 -3.77 -7.88
C ARG A 50 15.13 -2.35 -8.21
N LEU A 51 13.95 -1.93 -7.71
CA LEU A 51 13.40 -0.61 -7.98
C LEU A 51 14.24 0.50 -7.31
N LYS A 52 14.75 0.23 -6.13
CA LYS A 52 15.64 1.14 -5.42
C LYS A 52 16.95 1.34 -6.17
N LYS A 53 17.52 0.27 -6.73
CA LYS A 53 18.75 0.32 -7.52
C LYS A 53 18.61 1.26 -8.72
N HIS A 54 17.44 1.25 -9.37
CA HIS A 54 17.13 2.12 -10.51
C HIS A 54 16.59 3.49 -10.09
N ARG A 55 16.48 3.75 -8.77
CA ARG A 55 15.99 5.02 -8.21
C ARG A 55 14.53 5.34 -8.61
N VAL A 56 13.72 4.31 -8.81
CA VAL A 56 12.31 4.45 -9.21
C VAL A 56 11.33 3.83 -8.20
N LEU A 57 11.79 3.47 -7.01
CA LEU A 57 10.97 2.76 -6.04
C LEU A 57 9.69 3.53 -5.73
N LYS A 58 9.79 4.79 -5.32
CA LYS A 58 8.62 5.60 -4.97
C LYS A 58 7.68 5.77 -6.16
N GLN A 59 8.22 6.07 -7.32
CA GLN A 59 7.45 6.28 -8.54
C GLN A 59 6.68 5.01 -8.94
N ALA A 60 7.34 3.86 -8.92
CA ALA A 60 6.73 2.59 -9.29
C ALA A 60 5.65 2.18 -8.28
N VAL A 61 5.92 2.31 -6.99
CA VAL A 61 4.96 1.97 -5.94
C VAL A 61 3.74 2.89 -5.99
N THR A 62 3.95 4.19 -6.19
CA THR A 62 2.84 5.15 -6.34
C THR A 62 1.95 4.78 -7.52
N LYS A 63 2.54 4.41 -8.66
CA LYS A 63 1.77 3.99 -9.83
C LYS A 63 0.98 2.71 -9.54
N ALA A 64 1.61 1.73 -8.91
CA ALA A 64 0.94 0.47 -8.58
C ALA A 64 -0.27 0.71 -7.66
N PHE A 65 -0.14 1.57 -6.64
CA PHE A 65 -1.27 1.91 -5.78
C PHE A 65 -2.36 2.68 -6.52
N SER A 66 -2.00 3.51 -7.50
CA SER A 66 -3.01 4.21 -8.31
C SER A 66 -3.83 3.24 -9.17
N LEU A 67 -3.23 2.11 -9.56
CA LEU A 67 -3.89 1.06 -10.33
C LEU A 67 -4.47 -0.05 -9.46
N ASN A 68 -4.16 -0.07 -8.17
CA ASN A 68 -4.52 -1.10 -7.20
C ASN A 68 -4.10 -2.51 -7.64
N ARG A 69 -2.94 -2.61 -8.26
CA ARG A 69 -2.33 -3.88 -8.67
C ARG A 69 -0.83 -3.75 -8.86
N PRO A 70 -0.08 -4.87 -8.80
CA PRO A 70 1.33 -4.88 -9.18
C PRO A 70 1.54 -4.38 -10.61
N LEU A 71 2.69 -3.78 -10.87
CA LEU A 71 3.07 -3.40 -12.23
C LEU A 71 3.56 -4.61 -13.01
N THR A 72 3.32 -4.59 -14.32
CA THR A 72 3.92 -5.56 -15.24
C THR A 72 5.39 -5.22 -15.50
N GLU A 73 6.15 -6.19 -16.00
CA GLU A 73 7.55 -5.95 -16.38
C GLU A 73 7.66 -4.85 -17.44
N GLU A 74 6.71 -4.78 -18.36
CA GLU A 74 6.66 -3.74 -19.38
C GLU A 74 6.47 -2.35 -18.75
N GLU A 75 5.57 -2.24 -17.76
CA GLU A 75 5.34 -0.98 -17.05
C GLU A 75 6.58 -0.55 -16.25
N ILE A 76 7.24 -1.49 -15.60
CA ILE A 76 8.50 -1.22 -14.89
C ILE A 76 9.56 -0.73 -15.88
N GLY A 77 9.70 -1.40 -17.01
CA GLY A 77 10.65 -1.01 -18.05
C GLY A 77 10.40 0.40 -18.57
N ALA A 78 9.15 0.78 -18.77
CA ALA A 78 8.79 2.12 -19.19
C ALA A 78 9.18 3.18 -18.16
N ILE A 79 9.00 2.92 -16.88
CA ILE A 79 9.40 3.83 -15.80
C ILE A 79 10.93 4.00 -15.79
N ILE A 80 11.67 2.90 -15.86
CA ILE A 80 13.13 2.91 -15.88
C ILE A 80 13.66 3.62 -17.15
N GLY A 81 13.03 3.35 -18.30
CA GLY A 81 13.45 3.93 -19.58
C GLY A 81 13.20 5.41 -19.72
N ASN A 82 12.40 6.02 -18.86
CA ASN A 82 12.09 7.46 -18.87
C ASN A 82 12.98 8.29 -17.94
N LEU A 83 14.00 7.68 -17.38
CA LEU A 83 14.95 8.40 -16.51
C LEU A 83 15.99 9.19 -17.30
#